data_01c0dec6c90ca4930eb9ecd2f41f422e
#
_entry.id   01c0dec6c90ca4930eb9ecd2f41f422e
#
_cell.length_a   1.000
_cell.length_b   1.000
_cell.length_c   1.000
_cell.angle_alpha   90.00
_cell.angle_beta   90.00
_cell.angle_gamma   90.00
#
_symmetry.space_group_name_H-M   'P 1'
#
loop_
_entity.id
_entity.type
_entity.pdbx_description
1 polymer ?
#
loop_
_entity_poly.entity_id
_entity_poly.type
_entity_poly.pdbx_seq_one_letter_code
_entity_poly.pdbx_strand_id
1 'polypeptide(L)'
;MKQSAIILVLALSLLGIVVGSAHAADNRRSAHPNGGTLSYGEYGRPATLDPITGNEMISLRLSELIFNGLVGINERQEVVPELAQRWEVSRDGRIYTFFLRKDVTWHPKGNEEGRPFTASDVVFTYNVMMHPKTITPLKVRYEFIEKVEKLDDYTVQFTLKRPVLNALAKFTFKIIPKHGPSNPLYLTREDPFVQHPIGTGPYMLKGVNADGEITLVANEKYFKGRPHIDQFTAKPFADQNILTQALTFNAIDMIVLVNPRSIAEIQGDKRFILQPYNALSYSFFGYNLRNPLLADKRVRQAFGYALNRQEMLDAFFNGQGTIISGPFAPGSWAYNLDVQPLPFNPQKARELLREAGFKQGADGIMQKDGKKLALTLLVPIEKESEAAKRVVLAFQNYLKAIGVSIKVEFKEWQSWKENVFADHRFDVIYASWVFDDSADISSLFHSAEIGPWKNNFGGYSNPEVDALIVESKLTLDHEKRRTINRKLHALLADEAPYTFLWTLTNYSAYHKKVQHVAIHPYKFFSYADEWYIPPQSRK
;
A
#
# COMPACT_ATOMS: atom_id res chain seq x y z
N MET A 1 27.72 16.15 -71.52
CA MET A 1 28.09 16.74 -70.21
C MET A 1 26.83 17.09 -69.46
N LYS A 2 26.34 16.24 -68.60
CA LYS A 2 25.31 16.54 -67.59
C LYS A 2 25.66 15.75 -66.34
N GLN A 3 26.06 16.48 -65.28
CA GLN A 3 26.36 15.93 -63.97
C GLN A 3 25.05 15.63 -63.24
N SER A 4 24.89 14.40 -62.83
CA SER A 4 23.80 13.97 -61.94
C SER A 4 24.29 14.07 -60.49
N ALA A 5 23.69 14.98 -59.72
CA ALA A 5 23.90 15.09 -58.27
C ALA A 5 23.08 14.02 -57.54
N ILE A 6 23.72 13.14 -56.81
CA ILE A 6 23.07 12.18 -55.92
C ILE A 6 22.82 12.90 -54.58
N ILE A 7 21.53 13.10 -54.23
CA ILE A 7 21.09 13.62 -52.94
C ILE A 7 21.00 12.43 -52.00
N LEU A 8 21.93 12.37 -51.02
CA LEU A 8 21.87 11.42 -49.93
C LEU A 8 20.89 11.94 -48.86
N VAL A 9 19.69 11.35 -48.76
CA VAL A 9 18.76 11.67 -47.70
C VAL A 9 19.13 10.87 -46.48
N LEU A 10 19.75 11.53 -45.50
CA LEU A 10 19.92 11.01 -44.13
C LEU A 10 18.57 11.07 -43.43
N ALA A 11 17.92 9.92 -43.24
CA ALA A 11 16.78 9.80 -42.36
C ALA A 11 17.25 9.82 -40.88
N LEU A 12 17.24 11.01 -40.28
CA LEU A 12 17.30 11.13 -38.81
C LEU A 12 15.98 10.62 -38.23
N SER A 13 15.98 9.44 -37.68
CA SER A 13 14.91 8.94 -36.81
C SER A 13 14.93 9.75 -35.50
N LEU A 14 14.08 10.75 -35.39
CA LEU A 14 13.79 11.48 -34.16
C LEU A 14 13.12 10.51 -33.17
N LEU A 15 13.91 9.89 -32.28
CA LEU A 15 13.39 9.30 -31.07
C LEU A 15 12.84 10.43 -30.19
N GLY A 16 11.53 10.56 -30.13
CA GLY A 16 10.90 11.49 -29.20
C GLY A 16 10.99 10.95 -27.78
N ILE A 17 11.87 11.53 -27.00
CA ILE A 17 12.08 11.24 -25.59
C ILE A 17 11.14 12.13 -24.80
N VAL A 18 10.25 11.55 -23.99
CA VAL A 18 9.51 12.30 -22.98
C VAL A 18 10.43 12.48 -21.78
N VAL A 19 11.08 13.63 -21.69
CA VAL A 19 11.87 14.00 -20.52
C VAL A 19 10.91 14.44 -19.42
N GLY A 20 10.67 13.57 -18.45
CA GLY A 20 10.05 13.97 -17.18
C GLY A 20 11.00 14.90 -16.43
N SER A 21 10.71 16.20 -16.43
CA SER A 21 11.46 17.17 -15.62
C SER A 21 11.20 16.89 -14.15
N ALA A 22 12.11 16.20 -13.49
CA ALA A 22 12.12 16.14 -12.04
C ALA A 22 12.41 17.56 -11.52
N HIS A 23 11.45 18.15 -10.81
CA HIS A 23 11.74 19.35 -10.03
C HIS A 23 12.82 18.95 -9.03
N ALA A 24 13.97 19.62 -9.08
CA ALA A 24 15.01 19.46 -8.07
C ALA A 24 14.38 19.76 -6.71
N ALA A 25 14.27 18.75 -5.88
CA ALA A 25 13.90 18.93 -4.48
C ALA A 25 14.90 19.92 -3.88
N ASP A 26 14.39 21.00 -3.32
CA ASP A 26 15.21 22.05 -2.69
C ASP A 26 16.01 21.39 -1.54
N ASN A 27 17.30 21.22 -1.74
CA ASN A 27 18.25 20.56 -0.84
C ASN A 27 18.61 21.44 0.38
N ARG A 28 17.64 22.25 0.88
CA ARG A 28 17.79 22.98 2.14
C ARG A 28 17.31 22.09 3.27
N ARG A 29 18.15 21.13 3.69
CA ARG A 29 17.96 20.56 5.01
C ARG A 29 18.03 21.68 6.04
N SER A 30 17.00 21.75 6.88
CA SER A 30 16.99 22.60 8.06
C SER A 30 18.21 22.25 8.93
N ALA A 31 18.94 23.24 9.42
CA ALA A 31 20.12 23.07 10.27
C ALA A 31 19.70 22.60 11.67
N HIS A 32 19.16 21.38 11.77
CA HIS A 32 18.85 20.76 13.06
C HIS A 32 20.10 20.11 13.66
N PRO A 33 20.28 20.13 14.99
CA PRO A 33 21.44 19.57 15.65
C PRO A 33 21.42 18.04 15.58
N ASN A 34 22.53 17.43 15.19
CA ASN A 34 22.71 15.98 15.22
C ASN A 34 22.90 15.49 16.64
N GLY A 35 22.37 14.28 16.94
CA GLY A 35 22.57 13.60 18.22
C GLY A 35 21.33 12.94 18.79
N GLY A 36 21.54 12.09 19.78
CA GLY A 36 20.52 11.41 20.55
C GLY A 36 20.15 10.02 20.03
N THR A 37 19.33 9.35 20.82
CA THR A 37 18.82 8.00 20.52
C THR A 37 17.31 8.03 20.48
N LEU A 38 16.74 7.45 19.43
CA LEU A 38 15.31 7.14 19.31
C LEU A 38 15.12 5.65 19.53
N SER A 39 14.32 5.28 20.54
CA SER A 39 13.85 3.91 20.70
C SER A 39 12.38 3.79 20.36
N TYR A 40 12.04 2.87 19.44
CA TYR A 40 10.66 2.60 19.12
C TYR A 40 10.28 1.15 19.43
N GLY A 41 9.03 0.96 19.80
CA GLY A 41 8.48 -0.35 20.08
C GLY A 41 7.68 -0.90 18.90
N GLU A 42 7.83 -2.21 18.68
CA GLU A 42 7.13 -2.95 17.63
C GLU A 42 6.43 -4.17 18.23
N TYR A 43 5.19 -4.44 17.80
CA TYR A 43 4.50 -5.66 18.20
C TYR A 43 4.99 -6.83 17.35
N GLY A 44 5.84 -7.66 17.94
CA GLY A 44 6.52 -8.79 17.30
C GLY A 44 7.97 -8.49 16.89
N ARG A 45 8.60 -9.47 16.26
CA ARG A 45 9.98 -9.40 15.75
C ARG A 45 9.97 -9.44 14.23
N PRO A 46 10.88 -8.75 13.54
CA PRO A 46 11.06 -8.93 12.10
C PRO A 46 11.53 -10.36 11.82
N ALA A 47 11.00 -10.98 10.78
CA ALA A 47 11.47 -12.28 10.33
C ALA A 47 12.87 -12.18 9.70
N THR A 48 13.18 -11.01 9.11
CA THR A 48 14.47 -10.70 8.48
C THR A 48 14.62 -9.18 8.34
N LEU A 49 15.85 -8.71 8.14
CA LEU A 49 16.14 -7.33 7.73
C LEU A 49 16.47 -7.22 6.23
N ASP A 50 16.56 -8.34 5.54
CA ASP A 50 16.80 -8.41 4.10
C ASP A 50 15.53 -8.01 3.30
N PRO A 51 15.64 -7.07 2.35
CA PRO A 51 14.49 -6.54 1.62
C PRO A 51 14.00 -7.46 0.49
N ILE A 52 14.72 -8.53 0.18
CA ILE A 52 14.35 -9.45 -0.91
C ILE A 52 13.43 -10.56 -0.39
N THR A 53 13.73 -11.13 0.78
CA THR A 53 12.95 -12.24 1.35
C THR A 53 11.95 -11.79 2.42
N GLY A 54 12.13 -10.57 2.98
CA GLY A 54 11.21 -9.97 3.94
C GLY A 54 9.87 -9.58 3.28
N ASN A 55 8.76 -9.97 3.91
CA ASN A 55 7.41 -9.71 3.39
C ASN A 55 6.39 -9.24 4.42
N GLU A 56 6.75 -9.24 5.71
CA GLU A 56 5.88 -8.72 6.75
C GLU A 56 6.19 -7.25 7.07
N MET A 57 5.21 -6.55 7.64
CA MET A 57 5.25 -5.09 7.80
C MET A 57 6.43 -4.60 8.65
N ILE A 58 6.89 -5.39 9.63
CA ILE A 58 8.01 -5.00 10.53
C ILE A 58 9.32 -5.00 9.75
N SER A 59 9.61 -6.08 9.00
CA SER A 59 10.79 -6.18 8.13
C SER A 59 10.78 -5.09 7.07
N LEU A 60 9.62 -4.82 6.45
CA LEU A 60 9.50 -3.77 5.43
C LEU A 60 9.77 -2.39 6.01
N ARG A 61 9.25 -2.07 7.20
CA ARG A 61 9.52 -0.79 7.87
C ARG A 61 11.00 -0.59 8.19
N LEU A 62 11.65 -1.61 8.75
CA LEU A 62 13.08 -1.53 9.07
C LEU A 62 13.95 -1.45 7.80
N SER A 63 13.54 -2.12 6.73
CA SER A 63 14.26 -2.05 5.46
C SER A 63 14.25 -0.63 4.86
N GLU A 64 13.26 0.22 5.18
CA GLU A 64 13.25 1.64 4.76
C GLU A 64 14.41 2.43 5.37
N LEU A 65 14.85 2.07 6.59
CA LEU A 65 15.98 2.73 7.24
C LEU A 65 17.33 2.29 6.67
N ILE A 66 17.42 1.07 6.16
CA ILE A 66 18.69 0.44 5.77
C ILE A 66 18.93 0.54 4.26
N PHE A 67 17.88 0.52 3.43
CA PHE A 67 18.00 0.38 1.99
C PHE A 67 17.24 1.45 1.22
N ASN A 68 17.70 1.72 -0.01
CA ASN A 68 17.00 2.57 -0.98
C ASN A 68 16.58 1.79 -2.22
N GLY A 69 15.56 2.30 -2.92
CA GLY A 69 15.17 1.86 -4.27
C GLY A 69 15.76 2.73 -5.35
N LEU A 70 15.49 2.42 -6.61
CA LEU A 70 15.85 3.32 -7.72
C LEU A 70 15.08 4.63 -7.63
N VAL A 71 13.79 4.51 -7.30
CA VAL A 71 12.88 5.63 -7.07
C VAL A 71 12.15 5.45 -5.75
N GLY A 72 11.71 6.55 -5.16
CA GLY A 72 10.81 6.59 -4.02
C GLY A 72 9.39 6.95 -4.42
N ILE A 73 8.47 6.93 -3.45
CA ILE A 73 7.09 7.41 -3.56
C ILE A 73 6.86 8.41 -2.45
N ASN A 74 6.35 9.59 -2.78
CA ASN A 74 5.94 10.57 -1.76
C ASN A 74 4.53 10.26 -1.22
N GLU A 75 4.05 11.07 -0.27
CA GLU A 75 2.75 10.90 0.38
C GLU A 75 1.55 11.06 -0.57
N ARG A 76 1.75 11.68 -1.74
CA ARG A 76 0.75 11.81 -2.82
C ARG A 76 0.77 10.65 -3.80
N GLN A 77 1.61 9.64 -3.54
CA GLN A 77 1.86 8.51 -4.45
C GLN A 77 2.55 8.91 -5.77
N GLU A 78 3.26 10.03 -5.78
CA GLU A 78 4.06 10.46 -6.92
C GLU A 78 5.47 9.86 -6.83
N VAL A 79 6.01 9.48 -7.98
CA VAL A 79 7.38 8.94 -8.06
C VAL A 79 8.40 10.05 -7.89
N VAL A 80 9.33 9.85 -6.98
CA VAL A 80 10.43 10.79 -6.70
C VAL A 80 11.79 10.13 -6.87
N PRO A 81 12.85 10.90 -7.22
CA PRO A 81 14.22 10.39 -7.32
C PRO A 81 14.72 9.79 -5.99
N GLU A 82 15.46 8.65 -6.09
CA GLU A 82 16.18 8.07 -4.95
C GLU A 82 17.59 7.68 -5.37
N LEU A 83 17.92 6.41 -5.63
CA LEU A 83 19.23 6.02 -6.19
C LEU A 83 19.37 6.41 -7.66
N ALA A 84 18.27 6.54 -8.40
CA ALA A 84 18.27 7.17 -9.71
C ALA A 84 17.94 8.67 -9.57
N GLN A 85 18.75 9.54 -10.20
CA GLN A 85 18.52 11.00 -10.24
C GLN A 85 17.43 11.37 -11.24
N ARG A 86 17.34 10.64 -12.35
CA ARG A 86 16.39 10.82 -13.43
C ARG A 86 16.21 9.52 -14.20
N TRP A 87 15.21 9.49 -15.04
CA TRP A 87 14.89 8.36 -15.92
C TRP A 87 14.29 8.82 -17.24
N GLU A 88 14.33 7.93 -18.21
CA GLU A 88 13.72 8.10 -19.52
C GLU A 88 12.85 6.88 -19.82
N VAL A 89 11.72 7.10 -20.46
CA VAL A 89 10.77 6.04 -20.84
C VAL A 89 10.55 6.11 -22.34
N SER A 90 10.63 4.96 -23.03
CA SER A 90 10.34 4.86 -24.44
C SER A 90 8.86 5.15 -24.73
N ARG A 91 8.56 5.59 -25.96
CA ARG A 91 7.18 5.94 -26.37
C ARG A 91 6.17 4.79 -26.23
N ASP A 92 6.62 3.56 -26.40
CA ASP A 92 5.82 2.35 -26.25
C ASP A 92 5.69 1.90 -24.79
N GLY A 93 6.30 2.63 -23.83
CA GLY A 93 6.24 2.32 -22.40
C GLY A 93 6.93 1.00 -22.00
N ARG A 94 7.82 0.46 -22.83
CA ARG A 94 8.50 -0.83 -22.59
C ARG A 94 9.94 -0.69 -22.10
N ILE A 95 10.62 0.39 -22.38
CA ILE A 95 12.03 0.59 -22.03
C ILE A 95 12.13 1.72 -21.02
N TYR A 96 12.74 1.43 -19.87
CA TYR A 96 12.99 2.35 -18.77
C TYR A 96 14.51 2.46 -18.57
N THR A 97 15.08 3.63 -18.81
CA THR A 97 16.51 3.90 -18.61
C THR A 97 16.68 4.79 -17.40
N PHE A 98 17.36 4.30 -16.37
CA PHE A 98 17.63 5.03 -15.13
C PHE A 98 19.07 5.51 -15.11
N PHE A 99 19.26 6.79 -14.77
CA PHE A 99 20.55 7.43 -14.58
C PHE A 99 20.83 7.55 -13.09
N LEU A 100 21.83 6.80 -12.64
CA LEU A 100 22.10 6.59 -11.23
C LEU A 100 22.94 7.73 -10.63
N ARG A 101 22.81 7.92 -9.32
CA ARG A 101 23.66 8.81 -8.52
C ARG A 101 25.08 8.28 -8.49
N LYS A 102 26.07 9.21 -8.49
CA LYS A 102 27.50 8.89 -8.40
C LYS A 102 28.07 9.11 -7.00
N ASP A 103 27.29 9.74 -6.12
CA ASP A 103 27.64 10.13 -4.76
C ASP A 103 27.11 9.15 -3.69
N VAL A 104 26.70 7.94 -4.10
CA VAL A 104 26.18 6.89 -3.19
C VAL A 104 27.25 5.84 -2.94
N THR A 105 27.42 5.51 -1.65
CA THR A 105 28.27 4.38 -1.22
C THR A 105 27.44 3.42 -0.38
N TRP A 106 27.75 2.14 -0.46
CA TRP A 106 27.25 1.12 0.46
C TRP A 106 27.75 1.38 1.87
N HIS A 107 26.97 0.98 2.88
CA HIS A 107 27.42 1.01 4.28
C HIS A 107 28.76 0.29 4.42
N PRO A 108 29.71 0.81 5.22
CA PRO A 108 30.97 0.15 5.49
C PRO A 108 30.76 -1.20 6.19
N LYS A 109 31.64 -2.17 5.94
CA LYS A 109 31.66 -3.47 6.59
C LYS A 109 32.91 -3.59 7.46
N GLY A 110 32.72 -3.59 8.79
CA GLY A 110 33.85 -3.58 9.71
C GLY A 110 34.70 -2.30 9.52
N ASN A 111 35.98 -2.48 9.26
CA ASN A 111 36.95 -1.37 9.02
C ASN A 111 37.09 -1.00 7.53
N GLU A 112 36.35 -1.66 6.62
CA GLU A 112 36.42 -1.35 5.19
C GLU A 112 35.58 -0.11 4.89
N GLU A 113 36.07 0.76 3.99
CA GLU A 113 35.27 1.85 3.48
C GLU A 113 34.09 1.34 2.62
N GLY A 114 32.99 2.11 2.59
CA GLY A 114 31.85 1.79 1.75
C GLY A 114 32.23 1.81 0.26
N ARG A 115 31.87 0.76 -0.47
CA ARG A 115 32.09 0.65 -1.91
C ARG A 115 31.09 1.54 -2.67
N PRO A 116 31.44 2.08 -3.85
CA PRO A 116 30.48 2.82 -4.68
C PRO A 116 29.27 1.95 -5.09
N PHE A 117 28.09 2.54 -5.09
CA PHE A 117 26.90 1.96 -5.69
C PHE A 117 26.97 2.11 -7.23
N THR A 118 26.64 1.05 -7.97
CA THR A 118 26.71 1.04 -9.44
C THR A 118 25.52 0.30 -10.06
N ALA A 119 25.35 0.42 -11.37
CA ALA A 119 24.37 -0.33 -12.15
C ALA A 119 24.54 -1.86 -12.03
N SER A 120 25.76 -2.33 -11.70
CA SER A 120 26.01 -3.76 -11.45
C SER A 120 25.25 -4.29 -10.25
N ASP A 121 25.02 -3.47 -9.22
CA ASP A 121 24.25 -3.86 -8.04
C ASP A 121 22.76 -3.96 -8.37
N VAL A 122 22.25 -3.12 -9.25
CA VAL A 122 20.87 -3.14 -9.73
C VAL A 122 20.59 -4.42 -10.52
N VAL A 123 21.46 -4.73 -11.49
CA VAL A 123 21.37 -5.99 -12.28
C VAL A 123 21.47 -7.21 -11.36
N PHE A 124 22.40 -7.20 -10.41
CA PHE A 124 22.57 -8.25 -9.43
C PHE A 124 21.31 -8.48 -8.59
N THR A 125 20.74 -7.39 -8.04
CA THR A 125 19.51 -7.45 -7.23
C THR A 125 18.37 -8.12 -7.98
N TYR A 126 18.13 -7.69 -9.23
CA TYR A 126 17.08 -8.27 -10.06
C TYR A 126 17.33 -9.77 -10.32
N ASN A 127 18.56 -10.14 -10.67
CA ASN A 127 18.91 -11.54 -10.97
C ASN A 127 18.73 -12.44 -9.73
N VAL A 128 19.18 -12.00 -8.56
CA VAL A 128 18.97 -12.70 -7.29
C VAL A 128 17.48 -12.85 -6.97
N MET A 129 16.72 -11.76 -7.09
CA MET A 129 15.29 -11.75 -6.85
C MET A 129 14.54 -12.74 -7.76
N MET A 130 14.90 -12.82 -9.03
CA MET A 130 14.23 -13.67 -10.02
C MET A 130 14.77 -15.10 -10.04
N HIS A 131 15.88 -15.40 -9.37
CA HIS A 131 16.48 -16.73 -9.39
C HIS A 131 15.53 -17.80 -8.78
N PRO A 132 15.38 -19.00 -9.37
CA PRO A 132 14.45 -20.02 -8.89
C PRO A 132 14.63 -20.43 -7.43
N LYS A 133 15.86 -20.47 -6.93
CA LYS A 133 16.18 -20.82 -5.53
C LYS A 133 15.92 -19.72 -4.50
N THR A 134 15.79 -18.46 -4.90
CA THR A 134 15.41 -17.38 -3.97
C THR A 134 13.92 -17.47 -3.68
N ILE A 135 13.54 -17.68 -2.43
CA ILE A 135 12.13 -17.74 -2.01
C ILE A 135 11.68 -16.32 -1.65
N THR A 136 10.89 -15.69 -2.53
CA THR A 136 10.42 -14.33 -2.36
C THR A 136 9.09 -14.10 -3.07
N PRO A 137 8.15 -13.31 -2.49
CA PRO A 137 6.92 -12.91 -3.17
C PRO A 137 7.18 -11.91 -4.32
N LEU A 138 8.36 -11.30 -4.37
CA LEU A 138 8.71 -10.30 -5.36
C LEU A 138 8.78 -10.85 -6.79
N LYS A 139 9.04 -12.15 -6.97
CA LYS A 139 9.08 -12.79 -8.31
C LYS A 139 7.81 -12.52 -9.11
N VAL A 140 6.65 -12.81 -8.54
CA VAL A 140 5.36 -12.61 -9.21
C VAL A 140 5.12 -11.12 -9.47
N ARG A 141 5.52 -10.28 -8.51
CA ARG A 141 5.35 -8.82 -8.61
C ARG A 141 6.19 -8.19 -9.75
N TYR A 142 7.35 -8.78 -10.09
CA TYR A 142 8.30 -8.24 -11.08
C TYR A 142 8.50 -9.12 -12.31
N GLU A 143 7.70 -10.18 -12.50
CA GLU A 143 7.76 -11.06 -13.69
C GLU A 143 7.46 -10.35 -15.02
N PHE A 144 6.91 -9.14 -14.98
CA PHE A 144 6.64 -8.30 -16.14
C PHE A 144 7.93 -7.74 -16.78
N ILE A 145 9.05 -7.76 -16.06
CA ILE A 145 10.37 -7.36 -16.57
C ILE A 145 10.92 -8.50 -17.41
N GLU A 146 11.29 -8.21 -18.64
CA GLU A 146 11.91 -9.15 -19.57
C GLU A 146 13.42 -9.22 -19.39
N LYS A 147 14.06 -8.04 -19.23
CA LYS A 147 15.52 -7.91 -19.22
C LYS A 147 15.95 -6.70 -18.40
N VAL A 148 17.11 -6.83 -17.74
CA VAL A 148 17.80 -5.73 -17.07
C VAL A 148 19.25 -5.72 -17.53
N GLU A 149 19.72 -4.57 -18.01
CA GLU A 149 21.07 -4.39 -18.58
C GLU A 149 21.78 -3.20 -17.97
N LYS A 150 23.03 -3.41 -17.63
CA LYS A 150 23.97 -2.33 -17.35
C LYS A 150 24.45 -1.75 -18.69
N LEU A 151 24.17 -0.50 -18.97
CA LEU A 151 24.71 0.21 -20.14
C LEU A 151 26.10 0.79 -19.86
N ASP A 152 26.28 1.36 -18.67
CA ASP A 152 27.56 1.79 -18.08
C ASP A 152 27.48 1.67 -16.55
N ASP A 153 28.50 2.17 -15.81
CA ASP A 153 28.53 2.04 -14.34
C ASP A 153 27.38 2.80 -13.64
N TYR A 154 26.80 3.79 -14.29
CA TYR A 154 25.75 4.64 -13.72
C TYR A 154 24.48 4.73 -14.58
N THR A 155 24.36 3.84 -15.55
CA THR A 155 23.17 3.76 -16.40
C THR A 155 22.68 2.31 -16.48
N VAL A 156 21.42 2.08 -16.06
CA VAL A 156 20.77 0.77 -16.14
C VAL A 156 19.48 0.88 -16.93
N GLN A 157 19.23 -0.12 -17.77
CA GLN A 157 18.04 -0.20 -18.60
C GLN A 157 17.21 -1.44 -18.27
N PHE A 158 15.91 -1.24 -18.13
CA PHE A 158 14.91 -2.29 -17.97
C PHE A 158 14.05 -2.36 -19.22
N THR A 159 13.91 -3.56 -19.77
CA THR A 159 12.96 -3.87 -20.84
C THR A 159 11.80 -4.66 -20.28
N LEU A 160 10.58 -4.24 -20.54
CA LEU A 160 9.36 -4.90 -20.09
C LEU A 160 8.81 -5.81 -21.19
N LYS A 161 8.24 -6.96 -20.84
CA LYS A 161 7.55 -7.89 -21.75
C LYS A 161 6.39 -7.20 -22.49
N ARG A 162 5.74 -6.25 -21.83
CA ARG A 162 4.64 -5.41 -22.33
C ARG A 162 4.59 -4.12 -21.54
N PRO A 163 3.95 -3.06 -22.04
CA PRO A 163 3.71 -1.87 -21.23
C PRO A 163 2.95 -2.23 -19.95
N VAL A 164 3.38 -1.68 -18.83
CA VAL A 164 2.79 -1.94 -17.50
C VAL A 164 2.36 -0.62 -16.88
N LEU A 165 1.14 -0.60 -16.38
CA LEU A 165 0.62 0.57 -15.68
C LEU A 165 1.50 0.92 -14.49
N ASN A 166 1.84 2.22 -14.37
CA ASN A 166 2.69 2.72 -13.30
C ASN A 166 3.99 1.90 -13.10
N ALA A 167 4.54 1.35 -14.18
CA ALA A 167 5.77 0.58 -14.09
C ALA A 167 6.85 1.34 -13.31
N LEU A 168 6.93 2.67 -13.49
CA LEU A 168 7.89 3.51 -12.81
C LEU A 168 7.76 3.41 -11.27
N ALA A 169 6.55 3.46 -10.73
CA ALA A 169 6.28 3.31 -9.30
C ALA A 169 6.63 1.90 -8.76
N LYS A 170 6.73 0.91 -9.64
CA LYS A 170 7.15 -0.45 -9.26
C LYS A 170 8.65 -0.58 -9.03
N PHE A 171 9.50 0.33 -9.54
CA PHE A 171 10.95 0.33 -9.32
C PHE A 171 11.37 0.85 -7.93
N THR A 172 10.48 0.77 -6.96
CA THR A 172 10.73 1.07 -5.54
C THR A 172 11.32 -0.10 -4.77
N PHE A 173 11.53 -1.26 -5.39
CA PHE A 173 12.19 -2.38 -4.71
C PHE A 173 13.60 -1.98 -4.27
N LYS A 174 13.97 -2.43 -3.09
CA LYS A 174 15.24 -2.07 -2.48
C LYS A 174 16.39 -2.78 -3.19
N ILE A 175 17.49 -2.06 -3.39
CA ILE A 175 18.69 -2.60 -4.05
C ILE A 175 19.62 -3.17 -2.98
N ILE A 176 20.22 -4.34 -3.27
CA ILE A 176 21.23 -4.99 -2.43
C ILE A 176 22.60 -4.99 -3.13
N PRO A 177 23.71 -4.95 -2.36
CA PRO A 177 25.05 -4.91 -2.93
C PRO A 177 25.44 -6.25 -3.54
N LYS A 178 26.09 -6.21 -4.71
CA LYS A 178 26.64 -7.41 -5.34
C LYS A 178 27.69 -8.13 -4.49
N HIS A 179 28.35 -7.41 -3.59
CA HIS A 179 29.37 -7.94 -2.68
C HIS A 179 28.82 -8.31 -1.29
N GLY A 180 27.52 -8.21 -1.06
CA GLY A 180 26.87 -8.52 0.23
C GLY A 180 26.59 -10.01 0.43
N PRO A 181 25.72 -10.62 -0.40
CA PRO A 181 25.42 -12.05 -0.32
C PRO A 181 26.63 -12.95 -0.54
N SER A 182 26.66 -14.05 0.20
CA SER A 182 27.71 -15.08 0.05
C SER A 182 27.63 -15.82 -1.29
N ASN A 183 26.41 -16.02 -1.79
CA ASN A 183 26.17 -16.61 -3.09
C ASN A 183 25.88 -15.54 -4.14
N PRO A 184 26.61 -15.50 -5.27
CA PRO A 184 26.44 -14.45 -6.28
C PRO A 184 25.20 -14.66 -7.18
N LEU A 185 24.41 -15.72 -7.00
CA LEU A 185 23.29 -16.06 -7.88
C LEU A 185 21.93 -15.99 -7.19
N TYR A 186 21.85 -16.35 -5.90
CA TYR A 186 20.58 -16.42 -5.16
C TYR A 186 20.78 -16.13 -3.69
N LEU A 187 19.69 -15.79 -3.01
CA LEU A 187 19.66 -15.50 -1.59
C LEU A 187 18.82 -16.54 -0.85
N THR A 188 19.36 -17.09 0.25
CA THR A 188 18.63 -17.95 1.19
C THR A 188 18.54 -17.27 2.56
N ARG A 189 17.67 -17.76 3.43
CA ARG A 189 17.49 -17.20 4.78
C ARG A 189 18.72 -17.42 5.67
N GLU A 190 19.55 -18.37 5.35
CA GLU A 190 20.78 -18.74 6.09
C GLU A 190 21.99 -17.91 5.64
N ASP A 191 21.86 -17.11 4.55
CA ASP A 191 22.97 -16.29 4.08
C ASP A 191 23.35 -15.25 5.15
N PRO A 192 24.64 -15.09 5.47
CA PRO A 192 25.11 -14.11 6.46
C PRO A 192 24.66 -12.67 6.16
N PHE A 193 24.46 -12.33 4.90
CA PHE A 193 23.92 -11.02 4.51
C PHE A 193 22.52 -10.77 5.08
N VAL A 194 21.69 -11.81 5.19
CA VAL A 194 20.32 -11.69 5.73
C VAL A 194 20.34 -11.30 7.21
N GLN A 195 21.35 -11.75 7.96
CA GLN A 195 21.54 -11.43 9.37
C GLN A 195 22.26 -10.10 9.60
N HIS A 196 23.16 -9.74 8.69
CA HIS A 196 23.98 -8.52 8.75
C HIS A 196 23.90 -7.75 7.42
N PRO A 197 22.72 -7.15 7.12
CA PRO A 197 22.50 -6.47 5.85
C PRO A 197 23.34 -5.19 5.73
N ILE A 198 23.80 -4.96 4.51
CA ILE A 198 24.50 -3.75 4.09
C ILE A 198 23.61 -3.01 3.08
N GLY A 199 23.27 -1.78 3.36
CA GLY A 199 22.40 -0.95 2.52
C GLY A 199 23.07 0.35 2.08
N THR A 200 22.26 1.22 1.51
CA THR A 200 22.63 2.60 1.14
C THR A 200 21.83 3.63 1.94
N GLY A 201 20.96 3.15 2.85
CA GLY A 201 19.98 3.95 3.57
C GLY A 201 20.55 4.90 4.62
N PRO A 202 19.67 5.68 5.27
CA PRO A 202 20.07 6.66 6.28
C PRO A 202 20.67 6.04 7.54
N TYR A 203 20.36 4.77 7.83
CA TYR A 203 20.89 4.08 9.03
C TYR A 203 21.53 2.75 8.65
N MET A 204 22.60 2.40 9.40
CA MET A 204 23.37 1.18 9.25
C MET A 204 23.11 0.24 10.42
N LEU A 205 23.03 -1.08 10.17
CA LEU A 205 22.90 -2.06 11.25
C LEU A 205 24.17 -2.08 12.12
N LYS A 206 24.02 -1.80 13.41
CA LYS A 206 25.07 -1.95 14.42
C LYS A 206 25.07 -3.36 15.01
N GLY A 207 23.88 -3.91 15.26
CA GLY A 207 23.73 -5.26 15.80
C GLY A 207 22.34 -5.57 16.30
N VAL A 208 22.13 -6.83 16.64
CA VAL A 208 20.92 -7.36 17.29
C VAL A 208 21.34 -8.03 18.58
N ASN A 209 20.73 -7.66 19.72
CA ASN A 209 21.04 -8.26 21.03
C ASN A 209 20.24 -9.57 21.26
N ALA A 210 20.48 -10.22 22.42
CA ALA A 210 19.82 -11.48 22.78
C ALA A 210 18.30 -11.35 22.93
N ASP A 211 17.79 -10.17 23.29
CA ASP A 211 16.36 -9.89 23.42
C ASP A 211 15.69 -9.61 22.06
N GLY A 212 16.49 -9.52 20.99
CA GLY A 212 16.05 -9.23 19.65
C GLY A 212 15.87 -7.73 19.37
N GLU A 213 16.42 -6.86 20.22
CA GLU A 213 16.47 -5.42 19.95
C GLU A 213 17.49 -5.15 18.84
N ILE A 214 17.07 -4.41 17.84
CA ILE A 214 17.87 -4.04 16.68
C ILE A 214 18.38 -2.62 16.86
N THR A 215 19.68 -2.45 16.84
CA THR A 215 20.32 -1.15 16.93
C THR A 215 20.87 -0.74 15.56
N LEU A 216 20.43 0.40 15.08
CA LEU A 216 20.93 1.05 13.88
C LEU A 216 21.66 2.34 14.26
N VAL A 217 22.69 2.73 13.51
CA VAL A 217 23.44 3.98 13.68
C VAL A 217 23.39 4.82 12.41
N ALA A 218 23.47 6.13 12.57
CA ALA A 218 23.41 7.07 11.45
C ALA A 218 24.51 6.79 10.41
N ASN A 219 24.13 6.82 9.14
CA ASN A 219 25.06 6.79 8.01
C ASN A 219 25.62 8.19 7.80
N GLU A 220 26.87 8.41 8.19
CA GLU A 220 27.57 9.72 8.04
C GLU A 220 27.70 10.17 6.60
N LYS A 221 27.72 9.22 5.64
CA LYS A 221 27.88 9.46 4.20
C LYS A 221 26.56 9.29 3.42
N TYR A 222 25.40 9.41 4.10
CA TYR A 222 24.11 9.27 3.40
C TYR A 222 23.93 10.34 2.32
N PHE A 223 23.58 9.95 1.13
CA PHE A 223 23.55 10.84 -0.06
C PHE A 223 22.52 11.97 0.01
N LYS A 224 21.49 11.83 0.89
CA LYS A 224 20.56 12.93 1.21
C LYS A 224 21.04 13.77 2.42
N GLY A 225 22.25 13.52 2.91
CA GLY A 225 22.82 14.08 4.12
C GLY A 225 22.65 13.17 5.35
N ARG A 226 23.54 13.29 6.33
CA ARG A 226 23.51 12.50 7.57
C ARG A 226 22.16 12.65 8.29
N PRO A 227 21.53 11.56 8.77
CA PRO A 227 20.37 11.65 9.66
C PRO A 227 20.70 12.42 10.94
N HIS A 228 19.73 13.17 11.47
CA HIS A 228 19.97 13.97 12.67
C HIS A 228 20.07 13.13 13.96
N ILE A 229 19.35 12.00 14.06
CA ILE A 229 19.41 11.09 15.20
C ILE A 229 20.60 10.14 15.03
N ASP A 230 21.46 10.01 16.06
CA ASP A 230 22.65 9.17 15.99
C ASP A 230 22.34 7.68 15.99
N GLN A 231 21.34 7.30 16.80
CA GLN A 231 21.01 5.90 16.99
C GLN A 231 19.49 5.68 16.96
N PHE A 232 19.09 4.63 16.28
CA PHE A 232 17.72 4.17 16.18
C PHE A 232 17.64 2.74 16.73
N THR A 233 16.81 2.51 17.76
CA THR A 233 16.68 1.19 18.40
C THR A 233 15.26 0.67 18.24
N ALA A 234 15.09 -0.47 17.57
CA ALA A 234 13.82 -1.16 17.44
C ALA A 234 13.70 -2.22 18.53
N LYS A 235 12.69 -2.12 19.40
CA LYS A 235 12.44 -3.04 20.51
C LYS A 235 11.19 -3.88 20.25
N PRO A 236 11.30 -5.22 20.19
CA PRO A 236 10.16 -6.11 19.99
C PRO A 236 9.39 -6.32 21.30
N PHE A 237 8.07 -6.35 21.19
CA PHE A 237 7.14 -6.64 22.28
C PHE A 237 6.19 -7.77 21.87
N ALA A 238 5.89 -8.68 22.80
CA ALA A 238 4.99 -9.80 22.57
C ALA A 238 3.51 -9.44 22.80
N ASP A 239 3.22 -8.31 23.46
CA ASP A 239 1.89 -7.86 23.83
C ASP A 239 1.72 -6.36 23.61
N GLN A 240 0.58 -5.94 23.04
CA GLN A 240 0.29 -4.54 22.73
C GLN A 240 0.05 -3.68 23.98
N ASN A 241 -0.42 -4.26 25.11
CA ASN A 241 -0.60 -3.49 26.33
C ASN A 241 0.76 -3.23 26.98
N ILE A 242 1.68 -4.23 26.97
CA ILE A 242 3.06 -4.06 27.44
C ILE A 242 3.77 -3.00 26.58
N LEU A 243 3.55 -3.01 25.27
CA LEU A 243 4.07 -2.01 24.35
C LEU A 243 3.59 -0.59 24.71
N THR A 244 2.30 -0.42 25.00
CA THR A 244 1.74 0.85 25.45
C THR A 244 2.33 1.29 26.80
N GLN A 245 2.46 0.38 27.77
CA GLN A 245 3.09 0.66 29.06
C GLN A 245 4.55 1.08 28.89
N ALA A 246 5.30 0.42 28.01
CA ALA A 246 6.69 0.80 27.72
C ALA A 246 6.80 2.26 27.23
N LEU A 247 5.86 2.74 26.42
CA LEU A 247 5.80 4.15 26.03
C LEU A 247 5.48 5.05 27.23
N THR A 248 4.42 4.75 27.99
CA THR A 248 3.97 5.60 29.10
C THR A 248 4.97 5.64 30.26
N PHE A 249 5.79 4.59 30.44
CA PHE A 249 6.91 4.56 31.39
C PHE A 249 8.25 5.07 30.82
N ASN A 250 8.25 5.65 29.59
CA ASN A 250 9.43 6.16 28.89
C ASN A 250 10.54 5.10 28.64
N ALA A 251 10.20 3.81 28.59
CA ALA A 251 11.12 2.75 28.21
C ALA A 251 11.38 2.72 26.68
N ILE A 252 10.46 3.32 25.92
CA ILE A 252 10.57 3.62 24.50
C ILE A 252 10.04 5.03 24.21
N ASP A 253 10.41 5.58 23.07
CA ASP A 253 10.06 6.94 22.66
C ASP A 253 8.90 6.98 21.69
N MET A 254 8.61 5.86 21.00
CA MET A 254 7.65 5.81 19.92
C MET A 254 6.98 4.44 19.79
N ILE A 255 5.71 4.45 19.43
CA ILE A 255 4.94 3.30 18.96
C ILE A 255 4.45 3.61 17.54
N VAL A 256 4.67 2.66 16.61
CA VAL A 256 4.21 2.80 15.21
C VAL A 256 2.70 2.68 15.11
N LEU A 257 2.12 1.70 15.80
CA LEU A 257 0.67 1.44 15.80
C LEU A 257 0.16 1.32 17.23
N VAL A 258 -0.60 2.31 17.66
CA VAL A 258 -1.24 2.36 18.97
C VAL A 258 -2.45 1.43 19.00
N ASN A 259 -2.59 0.66 20.06
CA ASN A 259 -3.83 -0.09 20.30
C ASN A 259 -5.01 0.90 20.43
N PRO A 260 -6.11 0.73 19.68
CA PRO A 260 -7.27 1.63 19.76
C PRO A 260 -7.82 1.85 21.19
N ARG A 261 -7.68 0.87 22.07
CA ARG A 261 -8.11 0.98 23.48
C ARG A 261 -7.24 1.94 24.31
N SER A 262 -6.00 2.13 23.90
CA SER A 262 -5.02 2.99 24.60
C SER A 262 -4.96 4.42 24.08
N ILE A 263 -5.71 4.74 23.02
CA ILE A 263 -5.67 6.06 22.39
C ILE A 263 -6.04 7.17 23.37
N ALA A 264 -7.14 6.99 24.12
CA ALA A 264 -7.61 7.98 25.08
C ALA A 264 -6.60 8.23 26.22
N GLU A 265 -5.93 7.17 26.72
CA GLU A 265 -4.89 7.25 27.73
C GLU A 265 -3.70 8.08 27.20
N ILE A 266 -3.17 7.72 26.03
CA ILE A 266 -2.02 8.40 25.45
C ILE A 266 -2.36 9.86 25.09
N GLN A 267 -3.56 10.12 24.56
CA GLN A 267 -4.02 11.46 24.23
C GLN A 267 -4.14 12.38 25.45
N GLY A 268 -4.46 11.82 26.61
CA GLY A 268 -4.51 12.52 27.89
C GLY A 268 -3.13 12.88 28.45
N ASP A 269 -2.07 12.20 28.02
CA ASP A 269 -0.72 12.43 28.51
C ASP A 269 0.02 13.49 27.68
N LYS A 270 0.26 14.64 28.29
CA LYS A 270 0.90 15.79 27.63
C LYS A 270 2.35 15.55 27.18
N ARG A 271 2.98 14.44 27.58
CA ARG A 271 4.34 14.07 27.16
C ARG A 271 4.39 13.58 25.72
N PHE A 272 3.27 13.06 25.20
CA PHE A 272 3.22 12.40 23.92
C PHE A 272 2.45 13.21 22.86
N ILE A 273 2.74 12.94 21.62
CA ILE A 273 1.97 13.33 20.44
C ILE A 273 1.35 12.07 19.88
N LEU A 274 0.03 12.11 19.71
CA LEU A 274 -0.72 11.08 19.00
C LEU A 274 -0.93 11.54 17.55
N GLN A 275 -0.24 10.92 16.60
CA GLN A 275 -0.28 11.31 15.20
C GLN A 275 -1.11 10.33 14.38
N PRO A 276 -2.21 10.78 13.75
CA PRO A 276 -2.99 9.95 12.85
C PRO A 276 -2.27 9.72 11.52
N TYR A 277 -2.49 8.54 10.94
CA TYR A 277 -2.15 8.22 9.56
C TYR A 277 -3.15 7.20 8.99
N ASN A 278 -3.38 7.23 7.69
CA ASN A 278 -4.37 6.37 7.07
C ASN A 278 -3.93 4.90 7.08
N ALA A 279 -4.85 4.00 7.42
CA ALA A 279 -4.65 2.59 7.14
C ALA A 279 -4.57 2.37 5.62
N LEU A 280 -3.79 1.36 5.22
CA LEU A 280 -3.62 1.01 3.80
C LEU A 280 -4.73 0.12 3.25
N SER A 281 -5.83 -0.03 3.99
CA SER A 281 -6.93 -0.92 3.65
C SER A 281 -8.28 -0.25 3.83
N TYR A 282 -9.26 -0.77 3.13
CA TYR A 282 -10.66 -0.37 3.29
C TYR A 282 -11.56 -1.59 3.50
N SER A 283 -12.62 -1.39 4.28
CA SER A 283 -13.64 -2.41 4.53
C SER A 283 -14.87 -2.19 3.64
N PHE A 284 -15.53 -3.27 3.28
CA PHE A 284 -16.71 -3.24 2.41
C PHE A 284 -17.62 -4.44 2.62
N PHE A 285 -18.88 -4.30 2.19
CA PHE A 285 -19.76 -5.43 1.89
C PHE A 285 -19.73 -5.67 0.38
N GLY A 286 -19.31 -6.86 -0.04
CA GLY A 286 -19.23 -7.27 -1.45
C GLY A 286 -20.42 -8.17 -1.82
N TYR A 287 -20.91 -8.07 -3.04
CA TYR A 287 -22.12 -8.73 -3.51
C TYR A 287 -21.81 -9.76 -4.61
N ASN A 288 -22.50 -10.89 -4.59
CA ASN A 288 -22.49 -11.84 -5.70
C ASN A 288 -23.55 -11.44 -6.74
N LEU A 289 -23.13 -10.84 -7.82
CA LEU A 289 -24.01 -10.32 -8.86
C LEU A 289 -24.61 -11.42 -9.74
N ARG A 290 -24.14 -12.67 -9.58
CA ARG A 290 -24.78 -13.87 -10.18
C ARG A 290 -26.12 -14.19 -9.52
N ASN A 291 -26.33 -13.73 -8.27
CA ASN A 291 -27.62 -13.86 -7.60
C ASN A 291 -28.62 -12.86 -8.23
N PRO A 292 -29.74 -13.32 -8.84
CA PRO A 292 -30.73 -12.45 -9.49
C PRO A 292 -31.33 -11.37 -8.56
N LEU A 293 -31.38 -11.62 -7.24
CA LEU A 293 -31.86 -10.64 -6.25
C LEU A 293 -30.92 -9.46 -6.08
N LEU A 294 -29.62 -9.64 -6.41
CA LEU A 294 -28.56 -8.64 -6.29
C LEU A 294 -28.11 -8.06 -7.64
N ALA A 295 -28.62 -8.57 -8.76
CA ALA A 295 -28.23 -8.12 -10.10
C ALA A 295 -28.60 -6.65 -10.36
N ASP A 296 -29.74 -6.19 -9.87
CA ASP A 296 -30.20 -4.81 -10.01
C ASP A 296 -29.42 -3.88 -9.06
N LYS A 297 -28.75 -2.86 -9.61
CA LYS A 297 -27.95 -1.92 -8.81
C LYS A 297 -28.78 -1.15 -7.78
N ARG A 298 -30.08 -0.92 -8.04
CA ARG A 298 -30.97 -0.24 -7.08
C ARG A 298 -31.11 -1.00 -5.76
N VAL A 299 -31.05 -2.34 -5.80
CA VAL A 299 -31.03 -3.17 -4.59
C VAL A 299 -29.75 -2.95 -3.81
N ARG A 300 -28.60 -2.94 -4.47
CA ARG A 300 -27.29 -2.71 -3.85
C ARG A 300 -27.13 -1.28 -3.30
N GLN A 301 -27.63 -0.29 -4.07
CA GLN A 301 -27.69 1.12 -3.61
C GLN A 301 -28.63 1.25 -2.39
N ALA A 302 -29.76 0.55 -2.36
CA ALA A 302 -30.67 0.54 -1.22
C ALA A 302 -29.93 0.05 0.06
N PHE A 303 -29.08 -0.96 -0.05
CA PHE A 303 -28.27 -1.40 1.09
C PHE A 303 -27.29 -0.30 1.55
N GLY A 304 -26.65 0.41 0.61
CA GLY A 304 -25.79 1.55 0.94
C GLY A 304 -26.53 2.70 1.67
N TYR A 305 -27.75 3.04 1.22
CA TYR A 305 -28.60 4.05 1.87
C TYR A 305 -29.16 3.59 3.22
N ALA A 306 -29.30 2.29 3.43
CA ALA A 306 -29.83 1.76 4.70
C ALA A 306 -28.82 1.83 5.85
N LEU A 307 -27.51 1.98 5.58
CA LEU A 307 -26.46 1.93 6.59
C LEU A 307 -26.12 3.31 7.16
N ASN A 308 -26.25 3.48 8.46
CA ASN A 308 -25.67 4.62 9.16
C ASN A 308 -24.18 4.35 9.45
N ARG A 309 -23.35 4.54 8.41
CA ARG A 309 -21.91 4.26 8.49
C ARG A 309 -21.18 5.14 9.50
N GLN A 310 -21.63 6.37 9.71
CA GLN A 310 -21.05 7.24 10.72
C GLN A 310 -21.32 6.71 12.14
N GLU A 311 -22.56 6.35 12.43
CA GLU A 311 -22.91 5.74 13.73
C GLU A 311 -22.13 4.45 14.00
N MET A 312 -21.97 3.60 12.97
CA MET A 312 -21.17 2.38 13.08
C MET A 312 -19.69 2.69 13.35
N LEU A 313 -19.12 3.71 12.67
CA LEU A 313 -17.75 4.13 12.85
C LEU A 313 -17.52 4.69 14.26
N ASP A 314 -18.45 5.52 14.74
CA ASP A 314 -18.41 6.11 16.08
C ASP A 314 -18.51 5.03 17.17
N ALA A 315 -19.47 4.12 17.03
CA ALA A 315 -19.75 3.09 18.05
C ALA A 315 -18.69 1.97 18.11
N PHE A 316 -18.07 1.63 16.98
CA PHE A 316 -17.18 0.46 16.91
C PHE A 316 -15.70 0.83 16.82
N PHE A 317 -15.39 2.05 16.36
CA PHE A 317 -14.03 2.53 16.13
C PHE A 317 -13.78 3.93 16.71
N ASN A 318 -14.63 4.42 17.61
CA ASN A 318 -14.52 5.74 18.24
C ASN A 318 -14.42 6.89 17.22
N GLY A 319 -15.10 6.79 16.09
CA GLY A 319 -15.05 7.78 15.00
C GLY A 319 -13.74 7.77 14.20
N GLN A 320 -12.86 6.79 14.44
CA GLN A 320 -11.51 6.80 13.87
C GLN A 320 -11.45 6.16 12.50
N GLY A 321 -11.77 6.94 11.49
CA GLY A 321 -11.73 6.52 10.10
C GLY A 321 -12.37 7.55 9.18
N THR A 322 -12.28 7.26 7.91
CA THR A 322 -12.91 8.06 6.84
C THR A 322 -13.86 7.16 6.06
N ILE A 323 -15.13 7.55 5.99
CA ILE A 323 -16.12 6.87 5.13
C ILE A 323 -15.74 7.14 3.68
N ILE A 324 -15.72 6.09 2.87
CA ILE A 324 -15.28 6.17 1.47
C ILE A 324 -16.42 5.85 0.50
N SER A 325 -16.31 6.37 -0.72
CA SER A 325 -17.27 6.17 -1.80
C SER A 325 -16.79 5.20 -2.89
N GLY A 326 -15.54 4.74 -2.84
CA GLY A 326 -14.98 3.89 -3.89
C GLY A 326 -13.67 3.22 -3.51
N PRO A 327 -13.01 2.52 -4.46
CA PRO A 327 -11.88 1.63 -4.20
C PRO A 327 -10.51 2.31 -4.13
N PHE A 328 -10.44 3.62 -4.35
CA PHE A 328 -9.19 4.37 -4.30
C PHE A 328 -8.92 4.93 -2.90
N ALA A 329 -7.64 5.09 -2.54
CA ALA A 329 -7.28 5.66 -1.24
C ALA A 329 -7.68 7.14 -1.14
N PRO A 330 -8.38 7.58 -0.08
CA PRO A 330 -8.64 8.99 0.16
C PRO A 330 -7.33 9.79 0.18
N GLY A 331 -7.32 10.94 -0.49
CA GLY A 331 -6.12 11.77 -0.63
C GLY A 331 -5.19 11.37 -1.77
N SER A 332 -5.40 10.19 -2.40
CA SER A 332 -4.65 9.84 -3.62
C SER A 332 -5.14 10.65 -4.82
N TRP A 333 -4.29 10.76 -5.83
CA TRP A 333 -4.61 11.43 -7.10
C TRP A 333 -5.79 10.80 -7.84
N ALA A 334 -6.07 9.50 -7.61
CA ALA A 334 -7.13 8.73 -8.26
C ALA A 334 -8.50 8.91 -7.58
N TYR A 335 -8.53 9.35 -6.31
CA TYR A 335 -9.78 9.51 -5.56
C TYR A 335 -10.57 10.71 -6.09
N ASN A 336 -11.88 10.51 -6.32
CA ASN A 336 -12.77 11.59 -6.76
C ASN A 336 -13.52 12.16 -5.55
N LEU A 337 -13.13 13.35 -5.10
CA LEU A 337 -13.74 14.05 -3.97
C LEU A 337 -15.18 14.54 -4.24
N ASP A 338 -15.57 14.64 -5.52
CA ASP A 338 -16.94 15.06 -5.90
C ASP A 338 -17.95 13.91 -5.69
N VAL A 339 -17.46 12.67 -5.58
CA VAL A 339 -18.29 11.48 -5.34
C VAL A 339 -18.45 11.25 -3.85
N GLN A 340 -19.57 11.68 -3.31
CA GLN A 340 -19.86 11.52 -1.90
C GLN A 340 -20.39 10.10 -1.59
N PRO A 341 -20.05 9.54 -0.41
CA PRO A 341 -20.67 8.31 0.06
C PRO A 341 -22.19 8.47 0.17
N LEU A 342 -22.95 7.42 -0.17
CA LEU A 342 -24.41 7.42 -0.03
C LEU A 342 -24.81 7.78 1.41
N PRO A 343 -25.67 8.80 1.65
CA PRO A 343 -26.05 9.18 3.00
C PRO A 343 -27.02 8.15 3.62
N PHE A 344 -27.07 8.07 4.95
CA PHE A 344 -28.07 7.27 5.64
C PHE A 344 -29.47 7.77 5.36
N ASN A 345 -30.25 6.99 4.62
CA ASN A 345 -31.65 7.29 4.28
C ASN A 345 -32.47 6.01 4.08
N PRO A 346 -32.99 5.42 5.16
CA PRO A 346 -33.79 4.19 5.06
C PRO A 346 -35.07 4.33 4.24
N GLN A 347 -35.60 5.54 4.13
CA GLN A 347 -36.78 5.79 3.28
C GLN A 347 -36.40 5.65 1.80
N LYS A 348 -35.33 6.29 1.37
CA LYS A 348 -34.82 6.15 0.00
C LYS A 348 -34.44 4.71 -0.31
N ALA A 349 -33.87 3.98 0.66
CA ALA A 349 -33.58 2.56 0.51
C ALA A 349 -34.83 1.74 0.18
N ARG A 350 -35.94 1.96 0.91
CA ARG A 350 -37.23 1.30 0.63
C ARG A 350 -37.83 1.70 -0.71
N GLU A 351 -37.67 2.96 -1.13
CA GLU A 351 -38.10 3.45 -2.43
C GLU A 351 -37.38 2.71 -3.55
N LEU A 352 -36.04 2.62 -3.49
CA LEU A 352 -35.24 1.90 -4.48
C LEU A 352 -35.61 0.41 -4.58
N LEU A 353 -35.90 -0.24 -3.45
CA LEU A 353 -36.38 -1.63 -3.47
C LEU A 353 -37.73 -1.75 -4.18
N ARG A 354 -38.67 -0.79 -3.97
CA ARG A 354 -39.94 -0.77 -4.68
C ARG A 354 -39.77 -0.49 -6.16
N GLU A 355 -38.91 0.46 -6.54
CA GLU A 355 -38.56 0.76 -7.93
C GLU A 355 -37.90 -0.46 -8.61
N ALA A 356 -37.16 -1.29 -7.88
CA ALA A 356 -36.62 -2.55 -8.36
C ALA A 356 -37.65 -3.68 -8.47
N GLY A 357 -38.93 -3.40 -8.13
CA GLY A 357 -40.05 -4.32 -8.25
C GLY A 357 -40.35 -5.16 -6.99
N PHE A 358 -39.71 -4.85 -5.86
CA PHE A 358 -40.02 -5.56 -4.60
C PHE A 358 -41.26 -4.97 -3.90
N LYS A 359 -42.04 -5.85 -3.27
CA LYS A 359 -43.19 -5.51 -2.43
C LYS A 359 -43.00 -6.14 -1.06
N GLN A 360 -43.49 -5.48 -0.01
CA GLN A 360 -43.41 -6.01 1.33
C GLN A 360 -44.39 -7.16 1.50
N GLY A 361 -43.91 -8.32 1.95
CA GLY A 361 -44.72 -9.47 2.29
C GLY A 361 -45.40 -9.34 3.64
N ALA A 362 -46.31 -10.29 3.98
CA ALA A 362 -47.01 -10.31 5.26
C ALA A 362 -46.09 -10.46 6.49
N ASP A 363 -44.92 -11.04 6.31
CA ASP A 363 -43.87 -11.18 7.32
C ASP A 363 -42.93 -9.98 7.42
N GLY A 364 -43.22 -8.90 6.68
CA GLY A 364 -42.42 -7.70 6.64
C GLY A 364 -41.20 -7.77 5.71
N ILE A 365 -40.90 -8.91 5.09
CA ILE A 365 -39.78 -9.11 4.22
C ILE A 365 -40.16 -8.68 2.79
N MET A 366 -39.26 -7.94 2.11
CA MET A 366 -39.40 -7.58 0.71
C MET A 366 -39.35 -8.83 -0.17
N GLN A 367 -40.22 -8.91 -1.16
CA GLN A 367 -40.30 -10.04 -2.11
C GLN A 367 -40.59 -9.57 -3.53
N LYS A 368 -40.06 -10.30 -4.52
CA LYS A 368 -40.27 -10.09 -5.95
C LYS A 368 -40.45 -11.44 -6.62
N ASP A 369 -41.48 -11.56 -7.47
CA ASP A 369 -41.82 -12.81 -8.20
C ASP A 369 -41.88 -14.06 -7.27
N GLY A 370 -42.50 -13.90 -6.11
CA GLY A 370 -42.64 -14.96 -5.08
C GLY A 370 -41.36 -15.27 -4.30
N LYS A 371 -40.24 -14.63 -4.59
CA LYS A 371 -38.97 -14.84 -3.89
C LYS A 371 -38.73 -13.73 -2.87
N LYS A 372 -38.50 -14.12 -1.62
CA LYS A 372 -38.12 -13.21 -0.53
C LYS A 372 -36.72 -12.68 -0.72
N LEU A 373 -36.48 -11.41 -0.39
CA LEU A 373 -35.13 -10.82 -0.33
C LEU A 373 -34.47 -11.27 0.96
N ALA A 374 -34.03 -12.53 0.93
CA ALA A 374 -33.36 -13.22 2.03
C ALA A 374 -31.99 -13.70 1.54
N LEU A 375 -30.93 -13.26 2.20
CA LEU A 375 -29.56 -13.41 1.76
C LEU A 375 -28.66 -13.95 2.88
N THR A 376 -27.59 -14.63 2.50
CA THR A 376 -26.55 -15.11 3.43
C THR A 376 -25.34 -14.19 3.35
N LEU A 377 -24.89 -13.69 4.50
CA LEU A 377 -23.66 -12.92 4.67
C LEU A 377 -22.57 -13.85 5.21
N LEU A 378 -21.56 -14.15 4.40
CA LEU A 378 -20.40 -14.93 4.81
C LEU A 378 -19.30 -14.02 5.40
N VAL A 379 -18.80 -14.40 6.57
CA VAL A 379 -17.79 -13.66 7.34
C VAL A 379 -16.67 -14.61 7.72
N PRO A 380 -15.38 -14.26 7.49
CA PRO A 380 -14.27 -15.08 7.98
C PRO A 380 -14.19 -14.97 9.52
N ILE A 381 -13.95 -16.10 10.19
CA ILE A 381 -13.64 -16.12 11.62
C ILE A 381 -12.19 -15.70 11.78
N GLU A 382 -11.97 -14.48 12.19
CA GLU A 382 -10.71 -14.04 12.77
C GLU A 382 -10.85 -14.08 14.29
N LYS A 383 -9.95 -14.78 14.96
CA LYS A 383 -10.03 -15.08 16.41
C LYS A 383 -10.13 -13.85 17.33
N GLU A 384 -9.93 -12.64 16.80
CA GLU A 384 -9.76 -11.43 17.61
C GLU A 384 -10.63 -10.24 17.20
N SER A 385 -11.44 -10.33 16.14
CA SER A 385 -12.18 -9.16 15.65
C SER A 385 -13.61 -9.07 16.16
N GLU A 386 -13.77 -8.72 17.43
CA GLU A 386 -15.08 -8.34 17.97
C GLU A 386 -15.71 -7.16 17.20
N ALA A 387 -14.87 -6.25 16.66
CA ALA A 387 -15.34 -5.15 15.84
C ALA A 387 -15.99 -5.64 14.54
N ALA A 388 -15.41 -6.62 13.85
CA ALA A 388 -16.01 -7.20 12.64
C ALA A 388 -17.38 -7.84 12.94
N LYS A 389 -17.49 -8.57 14.06
CA LYS A 389 -18.80 -9.12 14.49
C LYS A 389 -19.85 -8.03 14.69
N ARG A 390 -19.50 -6.93 15.35
CA ARG A 390 -20.41 -5.79 15.56
C ARG A 390 -20.81 -5.16 14.23
N VAL A 391 -19.88 -4.97 13.29
CA VAL A 391 -20.16 -4.42 11.96
C VAL A 391 -21.18 -5.28 11.21
N VAL A 392 -20.99 -6.61 11.17
CA VAL A 392 -21.90 -7.49 10.41
C VAL A 392 -23.28 -7.63 11.06
N LEU A 393 -23.36 -7.61 12.39
CA LEU A 393 -24.64 -7.59 13.11
C LEU A 393 -25.38 -6.25 12.94
N ALA A 394 -24.67 -5.14 12.91
CA ALA A 394 -25.26 -3.84 12.59
C ALA A 394 -25.82 -3.83 11.15
N PHE A 395 -25.06 -4.36 10.17
CA PHE A 395 -25.54 -4.53 8.80
C PHE A 395 -26.84 -5.33 8.74
N GLN A 396 -26.89 -6.49 9.42
CA GLN A 396 -28.10 -7.30 9.52
C GLN A 396 -29.29 -6.49 10.05
N ASN A 397 -29.09 -5.73 11.12
CA ASN A 397 -30.16 -4.94 11.76
C ASN A 397 -30.64 -3.78 10.88
N TYR A 398 -29.72 -3.04 10.23
CA TYR A 398 -30.08 -1.97 9.29
C TYR A 398 -30.87 -2.50 8.10
N LEU A 399 -30.48 -3.64 7.52
CA LEU A 399 -31.18 -4.23 6.39
C LEU A 399 -32.54 -4.81 6.80
N LYS A 400 -32.66 -5.37 8.00
CA LYS A 400 -33.97 -5.80 8.56
C LYS A 400 -34.94 -4.62 8.62
N ALA A 401 -34.51 -3.44 9.00
CA ALA A 401 -35.34 -2.23 9.07
C ALA A 401 -35.95 -1.80 7.73
N ILE A 402 -35.35 -2.22 6.60
CA ILE A 402 -35.88 -1.96 5.25
C ILE A 402 -36.54 -3.20 4.63
N GLY A 403 -36.77 -4.26 5.41
CA GLY A 403 -37.46 -5.49 4.97
C GLY A 403 -36.54 -6.51 4.27
N VAL A 404 -35.24 -6.48 4.50
CA VAL A 404 -34.29 -7.48 3.97
C VAL A 404 -33.87 -8.43 5.08
N SER A 405 -33.93 -9.73 4.81
CA SER A 405 -33.48 -10.76 5.75
C SER A 405 -32.04 -11.15 5.46
N ILE A 406 -31.18 -11.04 6.46
CA ILE A 406 -29.77 -11.44 6.38
C ILE A 406 -29.51 -12.57 7.39
N LYS A 407 -29.00 -13.70 6.90
CA LYS A 407 -28.41 -14.76 7.73
C LYS A 407 -26.92 -14.57 7.79
N VAL A 408 -26.34 -14.31 8.97
CA VAL A 408 -24.89 -14.21 9.14
C VAL A 408 -24.31 -15.60 9.38
N GLU A 409 -23.31 -15.98 8.58
CA GLU A 409 -22.57 -17.23 8.72
C GLU A 409 -21.07 -16.94 8.85
N PHE A 410 -20.51 -17.33 10.00
CA PHE A 410 -19.07 -17.29 10.22
C PHE A 410 -18.43 -18.57 9.68
N LYS A 411 -17.36 -18.41 8.90
CA LYS A 411 -16.61 -19.50 8.29
C LYS A 411 -15.15 -19.42 8.68
N GLU A 412 -14.53 -20.57 8.89
CA GLU A 412 -13.08 -20.67 9.00
C GLU A 412 -12.43 -20.12 7.72
N TRP A 413 -11.25 -19.49 7.83
CA TRP A 413 -10.61 -18.70 6.78
C TRP A 413 -10.45 -19.47 5.45
N GLN A 414 -9.96 -20.72 5.50
CA GLN A 414 -9.78 -21.51 4.29
C GLN A 414 -11.12 -21.85 3.63
N SER A 415 -12.11 -22.27 4.41
CA SER A 415 -13.46 -22.55 3.92
C SER A 415 -14.14 -21.31 3.38
N TRP A 416 -13.93 -20.14 4.02
CA TRP A 416 -14.44 -18.87 3.50
C TRP A 416 -13.84 -18.54 2.14
N LYS A 417 -12.51 -18.67 1.98
CA LYS A 417 -11.83 -18.44 0.69
C LYS A 417 -12.36 -19.36 -0.42
N GLU A 418 -12.55 -20.64 -0.12
CA GLU A 418 -13.09 -21.59 -1.09
C GLU A 418 -14.51 -21.20 -1.52
N ASN A 419 -15.39 -20.90 -0.57
CA ASN A 419 -16.75 -20.45 -0.89
C ASN A 419 -16.78 -19.17 -1.73
N VAL A 420 -15.92 -18.19 -1.43
CA VAL A 420 -15.93 -16.88 -2.08
C VAL A 420 -15.20 -16.90 -3.43
N PHE A 421 -13.95 -17.41 -3.45
CA PHE A 421 -13.08 -17.29 -4.63
C PHE A 421 -13.12 -18.49 -5.56
N ALA A 422 -13.38 -19.70 -5.05
CA ALA A 422 -13.42 -20.90 -5.90
C ALA A 422 -14.84 -21.19 -6.39
N ASP A 423 -15.77 -21.34 -5.46
CA ASP A 423 -17.11 -21.87 -5.71
C ASP A 423 -18.16 -20.80 -5.97
N HIS A 424 -17.87 -19.54 -5.58
CA HIS A 424 -18.81 -18.41 -5.62
C HIS A 424 -20.14 -18.68 -4.90
N ARG A 425 -20.11 -19.46 -3.80
CA ARG A 425 -21.27 -19.85 -2.98
C ARG A 425 -21.47 -18.87 -1.82
N PHE A 426 -21.93 -17.68 -2.13
CA PHE A 426 -22.27 -16.63 -1.18
C PHE A 426 -23.29 -15.67 -1.82
N ASP A 427 -23.98 -14.88 -1.01
CA ASP A 427 -24.77 -13.74 -1.49
C ASP A 427 -24.06 -12.42 -1.19
N VAL A 428 -23.66 -12.25 0.05
CA VAL A 428 -22.93 -11.07 0.55
C VAL A 428 -21.69 -11.54 1.32
N ILE A 429 -20.61 -10.77 1.26
CA ILE A 429 -19.44 -10.95 2.13
C ILE A 429 -19.11 -9.67 2.88
N TYR A 430 -18.50 -9.80 4.05
CA TYR A 430 -17.76 -8.72 4.70
C TYR A 430 -16.27 -9.00 4.55
N ALA A 431 -15.54 -8.05 3.99
CA ALA A 431 -14.12 -8.20 3.72
C ALA A 431 -13.39 -6.84 3.71
N SER A 432 -12.08 -6.91 3.57
CA SER A 432 -11.21 -5.73 3.38
C SER A 432 -10.24 -5.96 2.23
N TRP A 433 -9.96 -4.90 1.47
CA TRP A 433 -8.89 -4.87 0.49
C TRP A 433 -7.81 -3.88 0.92
N VAL A 434 -6.57 -4.16 0.55
CA VAL A 434 -5.47 -3.18 0.61
C VAL A 434 -5.57 -2.30 -0.62
N PHE A 435 -5.38 -0.98 -0.45
CA PHE A 435 -5.28 -0.06 -1.59
C PHE A 435 -4.05 -0.40 -2.43
N ASP A 436 -4.23 -0.41 -3.74
CA ASP A 436 -3.10 -0.53 -4.65
C ASP A 436 -2.36 0.81 -4.75
N ASP A 437 -1.05 0.78 -4.55
CA ASP A 437 -0.16 1.96 -4.59
C ASP A 437 -0.05 2.59 -5.99
N SER A 438 -0.42 1.84 -7.02
CA SER A 438 -0.50 2.29 -8.40
C SER A 438 -1.90 2.71 -8.84
N ALA A 439 -2.90 2.63 -7.95
CA ALA A 439 -4.32 2.80 -8.25
C ALA A 439 -4.84 1.87 -9.37
N ASP A 440 -4.28 0.65 -9.46
CA ASP A 440 -4.77 -0.39 -10.39
C ASP A 440 -5.87 -1.21 -9.71
N ILE A 441 -7.09 -1.05 -10.18
CA ILE A 441 -8.28 -1.76 -9.68
C ILE A 441 -8.73 -2.89 -10.61
N SER A 442 -7.93 -3.22 -11.63
CA SER A 442 -8.30 -4.19 -12.66
C SER A 442 -8.57 -5.58 -12.11
N SER A 443 -7.76 -6.06 -11.16
CA SER A 443 -7.96 -7.37 -10.53
C SER A 443 -9.30 -7.50 -9.80
N LEU A 444 -9.87 -6.38 -9.34
CA LEU A 444 -11.10 -6.35 -8.54
C LEU A 444 -12.36 -6.19 -9.40
N PHE A 445 -12.28 -5.40 -10.49
CA PHE A 445 -13.49 -4.94 -11.21
C PHE A 445 -13.50 -5.20 -12.71
N HIS A 446 -12.38 -5.58 -13.36
CA HIS A 446 -12.38 -5.92 -14.77
C HIS A 446 -13.08 -7.28 -14.99
N SER A 447 -13.93 -7.39 -16.02
CA SER A 447 -14.69 -8.62 -16.31
C SER A 447 -13.82 -9.84 -16.64
N ALA A 448 -12.61 -9.63 -17.21
CA ALA A 448 -11.64 -10.69 -17.45
C ALA A 448 -11.10 -11.33 -16.14
N GLU A 449 -11.30 -10.68 -15.00
CA GLU A 449 -10.93 -11.19 -13.68
C GLU A 449 -12.09 -11.89 -12.96
N ILE A 450 -13.12 -12.27 -13.69
CA ILE A 450 -14.19 -13.18 -13.23
C ILE A 450 -13.72 -14.62 -13.42
N GLY A 451 -13.83 -15.42 -12.37
CA GLY A 451 -13.48 -16.84 -12.42
C GLY A 451 -12.95 -17.39 -11.09
N PRO A 452 -12.75 -18.69 -10.99
CA PRO A 452 -12.21 -19.30 -9.78
C PRO A 452 -10.84 -18.71 -9.40
N TRP A 453 -10.67 -18.42 -8.11
CA TRP A 453 -9.45 -17.87 -7.52
C TRP A 453 -9.02 -16.50 -8.07
N LYS A 454 -9.95 -15.77 -8.71
CA LYS A 454 -9.77 -14.40 -9.15
C LYS A 454 -10.47 -13.41 -8.21
N ASN A 455 -9.97 -12.16 -8.17
CA ASN A 455 -10.43 -11.18 -7.20
C ASN A 455 -11.75 -10.49 -7.56
N ASN A 456 -12.21 -10.60 -8.81
CA ASN A 456 -13.57 -10.20 -9.18
C ASN A 456 -14.56 -11.32 -8.81
N PHE A 457 -14.55 -11.68 -7.52
CA PHE A 457 -15.34 -12.78 -6.96
C PHE A 457 -16.86 -12.56 -7.09
N GLY A 458 -17.30 -11.30 -7.10
CA GLY A 458 -18.70 -10.91 -7.24
C GLY A 458 -19.29 -11.11 -8.64
N GLY A 459 -18.45 -11.35 -9.66
CA GLY A 459 -18.89 -11.48 -11.05
C GLY A 459 -19.35 -10.13 -11.65
N TYR A 460 -18.78 -9.02 -11.20
CA TYR A 460 -19.09 -7.70 -11.75
C TYR A 460 -18.59 -7.58 -13.19
N SER A 461 -19.44 -7.10 -14.08
CA SER A 461 -19.13 -6.87 -15.49
C SER A 461 -19.84 -5.61 -15.99
N ASN A 462 -19.06 -4.66 -16.48
CA ASN A 462 -19.54 -3.44 -17.11
C ASN A 462 -18.56 -3.04 -18.22
N PRO A 463 -18.98 -3.04 -19.51
CA PRO A 463 -18.08 -2.75 -20.62
C PRO A 463 -17.44 -1.35 -20.57
N GLU A 464 -18.12 -0.34 -20.00
CA GLU A 464 -17.56 1.00 -19.85
C GLU A 464 -16.45 1.01 -18.80
N VAL A 465 -16.66 0.31 -17.67
CA VAL A 465 -15.63 0.16 -16.62
C VAL A 465 -14.43 -0.61 -17.16
N ASP A 466 -14.64 -1.71 -17.90
CA ASP A 466 -13.56 -2.47 -18.54
C ASP A 466 -12.74 -1.60 -19.49
N ALA A 467 -13.40 -0.83 -20.35
CA ALA A 467 -12.73 0.08 -21.30
C ALA A 467 -11.90 1.15 -20.56
N LEU A 468 -12.46 1.78 -19.52
CA LEU A 468 -11.76 2.79 -18.72
C LEU A 468 -10.58 2.22 -17.93
N ILE A 469 -10.70 0.99 -17.41
CA ILE A 469 -9.59 0.30 -16.76
C ILE A 469 -8.43 0.08 -17.75
N VAL A 470 -8.74 -0.39 -18.96
CA VAL A 470 -7.74 -0.59 -20.02
C VAL A 470 -7.13 0.75 -20.44
N GLU A 471 -7.95 1.78 -20.65
CA GLU A 471 -7.50 3.13 -21.01
C GLU A 471 -6.58 3.71 -19.93
N SER A 472 -6.96 3.61 -18.65
CA SER A 472 -6.13 4.03 -17.52
C SER A 472 -4.77 3.33 -17.53
N LYS A 473 -4.75 2.01 -17.80
CA LYS A 473 -3.51 1.21 -17.87
C LYS A 473 -2.59 1.62 -19.01
N LEU A 474 -3.12 2.09 -20.10
CA LEU A 474 -2.34 2.48 -21.29
C LEU A 474 -1.96 3.97 -21.29
N THR A 475 -2.59 4.78 -20.44
CA THR A 475 -2.36 6.22 -20.37
C THR A 475 -1.12 6.54 -19.53
N LEU A 476 -0.06 7.04 -20.16
CA LEU A 476 1.18 7.47 -19.49
C LEU A 476 1.06 8.87 -18.89
N ASP A 477 0.22 9.73 -19.48
CA ASP A 477 -0.05 11.08 -18.98
C ASP A 477 -0.81 11.02 -17.65
N HIS A 478 -0.23 11.57 -16.60
CA HIS A 478 -0.75 11.50 -15.24
C HIS A 478 -2.11 12.21 -15.09
N GLU A 479 -2.28 13.40 -15.70
CA GLU A 479 -3.53 14.16 -15.56
C GLU A 479 -4.68 13.53 -16.35
N LYS A 480 -4.41 13.00 -17.53
CA LYS A 480 -5.41 12.21 -18.28
C LYS A 480 -5.82 10.98 -17.50
N ARG A 481 -4.85 10.25 -16.93
CA ARG A 481 -5.12 9.06 -16.12
C ARG A 481 -5.90 9.41 -14.85
N ARG A 482 -5.59 10.53 -14.19
CA ARG A 482 -6.37 11.06 -13.07
C ARG A 482 -7.84 11.28 -13.45
N THR A 483 -8.09 11.87 -14.60
CA THR A 483 -9.44 12.09 -15.12
C THR A 483 -10.18 10.77 -15.36
N ILE A 484 -9.52 9.78 -15.96
CA ILE A 484 -10.07 8.44 -16.19
C ILE A 484 -10.40 7.75 -14.87
N ASN A 485 -9.48 7.75 -13.90
CA ASN A 485 -9.70 7.09 -12.60
C ASN A 485 -10.81 7.76 -11.78
N ARG A 486 -10.95 9.09 -11.86
CA ARG A 486 -12.09 9.79 -11.26
C ARG A 486 -13.42 9.41 -11.88
N LYS A 487 -13.45 9.17 -13.19
CA LYS A 487 -14.64 8.64 -13.86
C LYS A 487 -14.93 7.20 -13.44
N LEU A 488 -13.91 6.34 -13.35
CA LEU A 488 -14.02 4.98 -12.79
C LEU A 488 -14.59 4.99 -11.39
N HIS A 489 -14.10 5.89 -10.52
CA HIS A 489 -14.60 6.05 -9.15
C HIS A 489 -16.11 6.34 -9.15
N ALA A 490 -16.54 7.31 -9.96
CA ALA A 490 -17.95 7.70 -10.03
C ALA A 490 -18.84 6.54 -10.53
N LEU A 491 -18.41 5.82 -11.56
CA LEU A 491 -19.14 4.67 -12.08
C LEU A 491 -19.26 3.54 -11.05
N LEU A 492 -18.17 3.20 -10.36
CA LEU A 492 -18.18 2.13 -9.36
C LEU A 492 -19.00 2.50 -8.12
N ALA A 493 -19.04 3.77 -7.75
CA ALA A 493 -19.91 4.27 -6.69
C ALA A 493 -21.39 4.13 -7.06
N ASP A 494 -21.77 4.47 -8.31
CA ASP A 494 -23.13 4.36 -8.82
C ASP A 494 -23.55 2.89 -9.04
N GLU A 495 -22.71 2.09 -9.68
CA GLU A 495 -22.97 0.66 -9.91
C GLU A 495 -23.02 -0.17 -8.63
N ALA A 496 -22.40 0.30 -7.57
CA ALA A 496 -22.37 -0.30 -6.23
C ALA A 496 -22.07 -1.82 -6.23
N PRO A 497 -21.00 -2.31 -6.91
CA PRO A 497 -20.63 -3.72 -6.79
C PRO A 497 -20.25 -4.08 -5.36
N TYR A 498 -19.84 -3.09 -4.59
CA TYR A 498 -19.60 -3.11 -3.15
C TYR A 498 -20.36 -1.97 -2.47
N THR A 499 -20.79 -2.17 -1.23
CA THR A 499 -21.02 -1.04 -0.31
C THR A 499 -19.68 -0.74 0.36
N PHE A 500 -19.00 0.29 -0.10
CA PHE A 500 -17.78 0.79 0.53
C PHE A 500 -18.10 1.35 1.91
N LEU A 501 -17.30 0.98 2.90
CA LEU A 501 -17.51 1.43 4.28
C LEU A 501 -16.54 2.55 4.62
N TRP A 502 -15.35 2.21 5.04
CA TRP A 502 -14.33 3.15 5.51
C TRP A 502 -12.91 2.61 5.33
N THR A 503 -11.98 3.53 5.37
CA THR A 503 -10.60 3.26 5.77
C THR A 503 -10.44 3.73 7.21
N LEU A 504 -9.78 2.92 8.05
CA LEU A 504 -9.56 3.29 9.45
C LEU A 504 -8.38 4.26 9.56
N THR A 505 -8.37 5.04 10.62
CA THR A 505 -7.22 5.85 11.01
C THR A 505 -6.37 5.06 11.99
N ASN A 506 -5.13 4.82 11.62
CA ASN A 506 -4.11 4.33 12.51
C ASN A 506 -3.50 5.51 13.29
N TYR A 507 -2.97 5.24 14.45
CA TYR A 507 -2.26 6.23 15.25
C TYR A 507 -0.87 5.73 15.58
N SER A 508 0.11 6.57 15.36
CA SER A 508 1.42 6.48 15.99
C SER A 508 1.43 7.37 17.23
N ALA A 509 2.16 6.97 18.25
CA ALA A 509 2.40 7.81 19.42
C ALA A 509 3.89 7.96 19.65
N TYR A 510 4.35 9.18 19.91
CA TYR A 510 5.75 9.44 20.20
C TYR A 510 5.94 10.55 21.22
N HIS A 511 7.03 10.46 21.96
CA HIS A 511 7.40 11.46 22.95
C HIS A 511 7.74 12.79 22.28
N LYS A 512 7.27 13.92 22.84
CA LYS A 512 7.48 15.29 22.33
C LYS A 512 8.95 15.70 22.16
N LYS A 513 9.89 14.95 22.77
CA LYS A 513 11.31 15.16 22.53
C LYS A 513 11.74 14.89 21.11
N VAL A 514 11.02 14.01 20.38
CA VAL A 514 11.26 13.75 18.97
C VAL A 514 10.47 14.78 18.18
N GLN A 515 11.16 15.55 17.36
CA GLN A 515 10.58 16.64 16.59
C GLN A 515 10.73 16.42 15.10
N HIS A 516 9.95 17.15 14.31
CA HIS A 516 9.88 17.07 12.84
C HIS A 516 9.46 15.69 12.34
N VAL A 517 8.61 14.99 13.13
CA VAL A 517 8.11 13.67 12.77
C VAL A 517 7.07 13.80 11.66
N ALA A 518 7.41 13.31 10.48
CA ALA A 518 6.49 13.09 9.36
C ALA A 518 6.35 11.59 9.12
N ILE A 519 5.12 11.09 9.03
CA ILE A 519 4.83 9.68 8.82
C ILE A 519 4.33 9.49 7.39
N HIS A 520 5.05 8.69 6.61
CA HIS A 520 4.60 8.32 5.29
C HIS A 520 3.52 7.22 5.39
N PRO A 521 2.35 7.38 4.78
CA PRO A 521 1.25 6.42 4.94
C PRO A 521 1.59 5.00 4.47
N TYR A 522 2.44 4.84 3.46
CA TYR A 522 2.85 3.53 2.90
C TYR A 522 4.21 3.05 3.37
N LYS A 523 5.12 3.97 3.75
CA LYS A 523 6.51 3.71 4.09
C LYS A 523 6.87 4.51 5.34
N PHE A 524 6.49 4.01 6.47
CA PHE A 524 6.43 4.73 7.74
C PHE A 524 7.68 5.57 8.06
N PHE A 525 8.87 5.04 7.83
CA PHE A 525 10.14 5.66 8.16
C PHE A 525 10.83 6.42 7.01
N SER A 526 10.14 6.65 5.88
CA SER A 526 10.76 7.30 4.71
C SER A 526 11.36 8.69 4.98
N TYR A 527 10.90 9.36 6.03
CA TYR A 527 11.38 10.69 6.44
C TYR A 527 12.11 10.67 7.79
N ALA A 528 12.50 9.49 8.28
CA ALA A 528 13.15 9.36 9.59
C ALA A 528 14.55 10.02 9.65
N ASP A 529 15.15 10.27 8.50
CA ASP A 529 16.42 11.00 8.38
C ASP A 529 16.30 12.52 8.67
N GLU A 530 15.08 13.06 8.65
CA GLU A 530 14.77 14.45 8.99
C GLU A 530 14.32 14.64 10.46
N TRP A 531 14.03 13.56 11.18
CA TRP A 531 13.61 13.62 12.58
C TRP A 531 14.80 13.97 13.48
N TYR A 532 14.58 14.77 14.52
CA TYR A 532 15.65 15.15 15.41
C TYR A 532 15.22 15.22 16.88
N ILE A 533 16.20 15.15 17.78
CA ILE A 533 16.01 15.33 19.21
C ILE A 533 16.84 16.57 19.63
N PRO A 534 16.19 17.63 20.15
CA PRO A 534 16.89 18.82 20.63
C PRO A 534 17.91 18.48 21.70
N PRO A 535 19.08 19.15 21.76
CA PRO A 535 20.15 18.85 22.73
C PRO A 535 19.68 18.78 24.19
N GLN A 536 18.78 19.69 24.60
CA GLN A 536 18.22 19.73 25.95
C GLN A 536 17.31 18.53 26.28
N SER A 537 16.90 17.74 25.30
CA SER A 537 15.99 16.59 25.45
C SER A 537 16.66 15.24 25.29
N ARG A 538 17.98 15.19 25.17
CA ARG A 538 18.81 14.00 24.90
C ARG A 538 19.24 13.24 26.17
N LYS A 539 18.39 13.07 27.11
CA LYS A 539 18.74 12.31 28.34
C LYS A 539 18.37 10.84 28.21
#